data_79e5c76f747752b5453db375259e2b71
#
_entry.id   79e5c76f747752b5453db375259e2b71
#
_cell.length_a   1.000
_cell.length_b   1.000
_cell.length_c   1.000
_cell.angle_alpha   90.00
_cell.angle_beta   90.00
_cell.angle_gamma   90.00
#
_symmetry.space_group_name_H-M   'P 1'
#
loop_
_entity.id
_entity.type
_entity.pdbx_description
1 polymer ?
#
loop_
_entity_poly.entity_id
_entity_poly.type
_entity_poly.pdbx_seq_one_letter_code
_entity_poly.pdbx_strand_id
1 'polypeptide(L)'
;RTFTVNNLSTEKNQLTITTTSGGPVRLDYIDIQWDKPLPLPSLTTNVPTPQYVYNITNQDHHADPQADMVIIIPTSQKLRAQAERLKALREENDGLRVNLVPADELYNEFSSGTPDASAYRRYLKMLYDRAQTDADLPRYLLLFGDCVWDNRLLTSACKSLNADDLLLCHESENSFSQTTCYVDDGFFALLDDGEGLNPDTHDKLDMAVGRFPVYSEADAKAMVDKTIAYSTNTQGGAWQNTLVFMGDDGNNNLHMRDENETAEMINALHPGFIIKKVMWDAYKRETSATGNAYPDVTRTLKQLQQQGALIMDYAGHGKATQISHENALRLNDFNNFTNTNLPLWITASCDIMAFDGTEENIGEQAVRNAKGGAVAFFGTTRTVFTNYNKVINQAYLKHVLSTDNGEPISIGEAQRRAKNQMIEDGADR
;
A
#
# COMPACT_ATOMS: atom_id res chain seq x y z
N ARG A 1 17.58 -6.48 -24.47
CA ARG A 1 18.13 -6.89 -25.81
C ARG A 1 19.47 -7.56 -25.60
N THR A 2 19.73 -8.67 -26.29
CA THR A 2 20.98 -9.38 -26.27
C THR A 2 21.81 -8.98 -27.49
N PHE A 3 23.10 -8.70 -27.30
CA PHE A 3 24.05 -8.41 -28.35
C PHE A 3 25.25 -9.35 -28.20
N THR A 4 25.71 -9.89 -29.29
CA THR A 4 27.01 -10.64 -29.32
C THR A 4 28.10 -9.70 -29.74
N VAL A 5 29.12 -9.56 -28.90
CA VAL A 5 30.30 -8.72 -29.19
C VAL A 5 31.50 -9.61 -29.35
N ASN A 6 32.16 -9.49 -30.50
CA ASN A 6 33.41 -10.18 -30.79
C ASN A 6 34.61 -9.22 -30.63
N ASN A 7 35.76 -9.74 -30.33
CA ASN A 7 37.02 -8.97 -30.21
C ASN A 7 37.06 -7.99 -29.02
N LEU A 8 36.66 -8.42 -27.84
CA LEU A 8 36.87 -7.65 -26.62
C LEU A 8 38.36 -7.56 -26.27
N SER A 9 38.79 -6.38 -25.82
CA SER A 9 40.15 -6.17 -25.29
C SER A 9 40.30 -6.87 -23.93
N THR A 10 41.51 -7.34 -23.64
CA THR A 10 41.86 -7.92 -22.34
C THR A 10 42.09 -6.87 -21.25
N GLU A 11 42.24 -5.60 -21.61
CA GLU A 11 42.61 -4.54 -20.67
C GLU A 11 41.40 -3.63 -20.34
N LYS A 12 40.75 -3.12 -21.38
CA LYS A 12 39.63 -2.18 -21.20
C LYS A 12 38.71 -2.23 -22.40
N ASN A 13 37.40 -2.31 -22.08
CA ASN A 13 36.33 -2.18 -23.08
C ASN A 13 35.44 -1.02 -22.70
N GLN A 14 34.94 -0.29 -23.67
CA GLN A 14 34.01 0.80 -23.50
C GLN A 14 32.71 0.47 -24.22
N LEU A 15 31.60 0.48 -23.47
CA LEU A 15 30.26 0.39 -24.02
C LEU A 15 29.65 1.78 -24.06
N THR A 16 29.20 2.21 -25.25
CA THR A 16 28.46 3.47 -25.41
C THR A 16 27.03 3.15 -25.83
N ILE A 17 26.08 3.62 -25.05
CA ILE A 17 24.65 3.51 -25.34
C ILE A 17 24.15 4.88 -25.75
N THR A 18 23.60 4.98 -26.96
CA THR A 18 23.06 6.25 -27.49
C THR A 18 21.61 6.04 -27.89
N THR A 19 20.74 6.92 -27.43
CA THR A 19 19.36 6.98 -27.89
C THR A 19 19.26 7.95 -29.05
N THR A 20 18.79 7.49 -30.19
CA THR A 20 18.67 8.30 -31.41
C THR A 20 17.26 8.87 -31.62
N SER A 21 16.26 8.35 -30.91
CA SER A 21 14.88 8.84 -30.93
C SER A 21 14.11 8.32 -29.71
N GLY A 22 13.10 9.07 -29.26
CA GLY A 22 12.27 8.71 -28.13
C GLY A 22 12.59 9.47 -26.85
N GLY A 23 11.90 9.16 -25.77
CA GLY A 23 12.10 9.77 -24.46
C GLY A 23 13.36 9.28 -23.73
N PRO A 24 13.60 9.77 -22.51
CA PRO A 24 14.74 9.35 -21.70
C PRO A 24 14.73 7.83 -21.47
N VAL A 25 15.90 7.23 -21.56
CA VAL A 25 16.13 5.80 -21.30
C VAL A 25 16.90 5.67 -20.00
N ARG A 26 16.44 4.82 -19.09
CA ARG A 26 17.20 4.40 -17.91
C ARG A 26 17.89 3.08 -18.22
N LEU A 27 19.15 2.98 -17.86
CA LEU A 27 19.89 1.73 -17.88
C LEU A 27 19.78 1.11 -16.48
N ASP A 28 19.17 -0.06 -16.41
CA ASP A 28 18.99 -0.79 -15.17
C ASP A 28 20.25 -1.61 -14.84
N TYR A 29 20.58 -2.55 -15.70
CA TYR A 29 21.79 -3.34 -15.54
C TYR A 29 22.40 -3.72 -16.90
N ILE A 30 23.67 -4.11 -16.88
CA ILE A 30 24.36 -4.75 -17.99
C ILE A 30 24.85 -6.10 -17.50
N ASP A 31 24.34 -7.19 -18.08
CA ASP A 31 24.88 -8.53 -17.88
C ASP A 31 25.88 -8.84 -19.01
N ILE A 32 27.11 -9.19 -18.62
CA ILE A 32 28.17 -9.56 -19.56
C ILE A 32 28.47 -11.05 -19.39
N GLN A 33 27.99 -11.85 -20.31
CA GLN A 33 28.27 -13.29 -20.36
C GLN A 33 29.55 -13.57 -21.16
N TRP A 34 30.43 -14.36 -20.58
CA TRP A 34 31.72 -14.69 -21.16
C TRP A 34 31.83 -16.19 -21.40
N ASP A 35 32.11 -16.57 -22.66
CA ASP A 35 32.19 -18.00 -23.08
C ASP A 35 33.39 -18.75 -22.53
N LYS A 36 34.35 -18.06 -21.95
CA LYS A 36 35.52 -18.66 -21.31
C LYS A 36 35.55 -18.40 -19.83
N PRO A 37 35.97 -19.36 -18.99
CA PRO A 37 36.15 -19.09 -17.58
C PRO A 37 37.07 -17.89 -17.39
N LEU A 38 36.60 -16.90 -16.66
CA LEU A 38 37.47 -15.81 -16.19
C LEU A 38 38.60 -16.45 -15.38
N PRO A 39 39.86 -16.01 -15.56
CA PRO A 39 40.93 -16.44 -14.68
C PRO A 39 40.51 -16.05 -13.26
N LEU A 40 40.51 -17.03 -12.37
CA LEU A 40 40.27 -16.75 -10.95
C LEU A 40 41.20 -15.62 -10.53
N PRO A 41 40.70 -14.56 -9.89
CA PRO A 41 41.60 -13.55 -9.36
C PRO A 41 42.61 -14.24 -8.48
N SER A 42 43.87 -13.91 -8.60
CA SER A 42 44.88 -14.44 -7.70
C SER A 42 44.45 -14.15 -6.29
N LEU A 43 44.29 -15.19 -5.48
CA LEU A 43 43.97 -15.03 -4.07
C LEU A 43 44.97 -14.05 -3.47
N THR A 44 44.56 -12.85 -3.18
CA THR A 44 45.40 -11.92 -2.43
C THR A 44 45.61 -12.54 -1.06
N THR A 45 46.85 -12.62 -0.61
CA THR A 45 47.20 -13.17 0.70
C THR A 45 46.63 -12.35 1.87
N ASN A 46 46.00 -11.21 1.60
CA ASN A 46 45.30 -10.36 2.56
C ASN A 46 43.78 -10.57 2.48
N VAL A 47 43.32 -11.66 3.03
CA VAL A 47 41.89 -11.81 3.34
C VAL A 47 41.62 -10.97 4.60
N PRO A 48 40.71 -9.98 4.54
CA PRO A 48 40.37 -9.21 5.73
C PRO A 48 39.87 -10.15 6.83
N THR A 49 40.34 -9.96 8.04
CA THR A 49 39.87 -10.73 9.21
C THR A 49 38.40 -10.35 9.47
N PRO A 50 37.50 -11.34 9.56
CA PRO A 50 36.12 -11.05 9.92
C PRO A 50 36.06 -10.31 11.24
N GLN A 51 35.26 -9.25 11.30
CA GLN A 51 34.96 -8.56 12.55
C GLN A 51 33.68 -9.15 13.15
N TYR A 52 33.77 -9.51 14.44
CA TYR A 52 32.55 -9.89 15.16
C TYR A 52 31.66 -8.66 15.32
N VAL A 53 30.37 -8.81 14.96
CA VAL A 53 29.36 -7.76 15.09
C VAL A 53 28.46 -8.06 16.29
N TYR A 54 27.75 -9.16 16.26
CA TYR A 54 26.88 -9.63 17.36
C TYR A 54 26.49 -11.10 17.13
N ASN A 55 25.96 -11.72 18.18
CA ASN A 55 25.34 -13.04 18.06
C ASN A 55 23.90 -12.90 17.61
N ILE A 56 23.51 -13.60 16.54
CA ILE A 56 22.09 -13.75 16.18
C ILE A 56 21.44 -14.61 17.26
N THR A 57 20.31 -14.16 17.80
CA THR A 57 19.48 -14.96 18.70
C THR A 57 18.98 -16.20 17.95
N ASN A 58 19.01 -17.36 18.60
CA ASN A 58 18.39 -18.54 18.02
C ASN A 58 16.90 -18.30 17.80
N GLN A 59 16.47 -18.58 16.60
CA GLN A 59 15.09 -18.44 16.14
C GLN A 59 14.66 -19.72 15.43
N ASP A 60 13.37 -19.98 15.37
CA ASP A 60 12.78 -21.12 14.63
C ASP A 60 11.37 -20.76 14.19
N HIS A 61 11.25 -19.89 13.19
CA HIS A 61 9.97 -19.49 12.62
C HIS A 61 9.32 -20.60 11.78
N HIS A 62 10.08 -21.65 11.42
CA HIS A 62 9.50 -22.88 10.88
C HIS A 62 8.65 -23.63 11.90
N ALA A 63 8.87 -23.40 13.20
CA ALA A 63 8.08 -23.98 14.28
C ALA A 63 6.97 -23.04 14.80
N ASP A 64 6.80 -21.87 14.24
CA ASP A 64 5.74 -20.92 14.65
C ASP A 64 4.35 -21.58 14.58
N PRO A 65 3.46 -21.31 15.54
CA PRO A 65 2.09 -21.81 15.51
C PRO A 65 1.31 -21.17 14.36
N GLN A 66 0.22 -21.85 13.96
CA GLN A 66 -0.75 -21.26 13.02
C GLN A 66 -1.30 -19.95 13.58
N ALA A 67 -1.47 -18.98 12.70
CA ALA A 67 -1.93 -17.65 13.04
C ALA A 67 -3.01 -17.16 12.08
N ASP A 68 -3.97 -16.42 12.60
CA ASP A 68 -5.00 -15.74 11.81
C ASP A 68 -4.44 -14.44 11.20
N MET A 69 -3.50 -13.80 11.93
CA MET A 69 -2.87 -12.55 11.52
C MET A 69 -1.36 -12.62 11.71
N VAL A 70 -0.64 -12.13 10.71
CA VAL A 70 0.81 -11.92 10.79
C VAL A 70 1.09 -10.43 10.74
N ILE A 71 1.91 -9.96 11.70
CA ILE A 71 2.43 -8.59 11.74
C ILE A 71 3.93 -8.67 11.50
N ILE A 72 4.42 -8.06 10.43
CA ILE A 72 5.86 -7.95 10.13
C ILE A 72 6.34 -6.56 10.50
N ILE A 73 7.42 -6.48 11.28
CA ILE A 73 8.05 -5.21 11.70
C ILE A 73 9.47 -5.09 11.14
N PRO A 74 10.02 -3.86 10.99
CA PRO A 74 11.39 -3.65 10.55
C PRO A 74 12.43 -4.30 11.47
N THR A 75 13.58 -4.63 10.89
CA THR A 75 14.74 -5.25 11.55
C THR A 75 15.19 -4.52 12.81
N SER A 76 15.18 -3.18 12.84
CA SER A 76 15.57 -2.39 14.01
C SER A 76 14.67 -2.59 15.22
N GLN A 77 13.47 -3.13 15.01
CA GLN A 77 12.45 -3.38 16.04
C GLN A 77 12.03 -2.14 16.85
N LYS A 78 12.40 -0.94 16.42
CA LYS A 78 12.02 0.30 17.12
C LYS A 78 10.50 0.48 17.23
N LEU A 79 9.72 -0.13 16.32
CA LEU A 79 8.26 -0.08 16.30
C LEU A 79 7.60 -1.21 17.12
N ARG A 80 8.37 -2.16 17.66
CA ARG A 80 7.85 -3.36 18.35
C ARG A 80 6.84 -3.03 19.44
N ALA A 81 7.14 -2.05 20.29
CA ALA A 81 6.23 -1.71 21.39
C ALA A 81 4.83 -1.31 20.93
N GLN A 82 4.71 -0.63 19.79
CA GLN A 82 3.42 -0.25 19.23
C GLN A 82 2.76 -1.42 18.50
N ALA A 83 3.53 -2.26 17.82
CA ALA A 83 3.04 -3.48 17.20
C ALA A 83 2.48 -4.48 18.22
N GLU A 84 3.12 -4.64 19.38
CA GLU A 84 2.63 -5.46 20.51
C GLU A 84 1.31 -4.93 21.07
N ARG A 85 1.11 -3.62 21.14
CA ARG A 85 -0.17 -3.03 21.56
C ARG A 85 -1.30 -3.36 20.56
N LEU A 86 -0.98 -3.31 19.26
CA LEU A 86 -1.96 -3.69 18.23
C LEU A 86 -2.22 -5.18 18.25
N LYS A 87 -1.19 -6.02 18.43
CA LYS A 87 -1.34 -7.47 18.60
C LYS A 87 -2.29 -7.75 19.77
N ALA A 88 -2.03 -7.18 20.94
CA ALA A 88 -2.89 -7.37 22.11
C ALA A 88 -4.36 -6.98 21.83
N LEU A 89 -4.60 -5.85 21.14
CA LEU A 89 -5.94 -5.46 20.71
C LEU A 89 -6.62 -6.57 19.87
N ARG A 90 -5.91 -7.10 18.87
CA ARG A 90 -6.45 -8.11 17.97
C ARG A 90 -6.72 -9.45 18.66
N GLU A 91 -5.86 -9.84 19.59
CA GLU A 91 -6.03 -11.04 20.40
C GLU A 91 -7.19 -10.91 21.40
N GLU A 92 -7.25 -9.79 22.12
CA GLU A 92 -8.24 -9.57 23.19
C GLU A 92 -9.62 -9.20 22.65
N ASN A 93 -9.68 -8.34 21.62
CA ASN A 93 -10.96 -7.80 21.12
C ASN A 93 -11.55 -8.65 19.99
N ASP A 94 -10.70 -9.18 19.12
CA ASP A 94 -11.13 -9.90 17.91
C ASP A 94 -10.91 -11.41 18.01
N GLY A 95 -10.23 -11.90 19.06
CA GLY A 95 -9.97 -13.31 19.30
C GLY A 95 -9.01 -13.95 18.27
N LEU A 96 -8.20 -13.13 17.58
CA LEU A 96 -7.26 -13.61 16.57
C LEU A 96 -6.00 -14.21 17.20
N ARG A 97 -5.44 -15.24 16.57
CA ARG A 97 -4.07 -15.71 16.82
C ARG A 97 -3.12 -14.83 16.04
N VAL A 98 -2.17 -14.15 16.70
CA VAL A 98 -1.31 -13.16 16.03
C VAL A 98 0.16 -13.50 16.20
N ASN A 99 0.87 -13.71 15.07
CA ASN A 99 2.34 -13.79 15.03
C ASN A 99 2.91 -12.40 14.73
N LEU A 100 3.87 -11.94 15.53
CA LEU A 100 4.61 -10.70 15.35
C LEU A 100 6.08 -11.02 15.09
N VAL A 101 6.57 -10.73 13.90
CA VAL A 101 7.87 -11.20 13.41
C VAL A 101 8.71 -10.03 12.86
N PRO A 102 10.00 -9.90 13.28
CA PRO A 102 10.95 -8.98 12.65
C PRO A 102 11.38 -9.47 11.27
N ALA A 103 11.60 -8.54 10.36
CA ALA A 103 11.93 -8.84 8.96
C ALA A 103 13.27 -9.60 8.80
N ASP A 104 14.29 -9.27 9.56
CA ASP A 104 15.61 -9.95 9.53
C ASP A 104 15.54 -11.41 9.94
N GLU A 105 14.64 -11.75 10.88
CA GLU A 105 14.42 -13.13 11.29
C GLU A 105 13.82 -13.95 10.13
N LEU A 106 12.91 -13.33 9.34
CA LEU A 106 12.40 -13.95 8.13
C LEU A 106 13.48 -14.07 7.04
N TYR A 107 14.33 -13.06 6.87
CA TYR A 107 15.44 -13.16 5.91
C TYR A 107 16.38 -14.32 6.24
N ASN A 108 16.68 -14.53 7.51
CA ASN A 108 17.55 -15.62 7.96
C ASN A 108 17.00 -16.99 7.56
N GLU A 109 15.71 -17.23 7.77
CA GLU A 109 15.12 -18.56 7.58
C GLU A 109 14.56 -18.79 6.18
N PHE A 110 14.03 -17.74 5.53
CA PHE A 110 13.27 -17.89 4.28
C PHE A 110 13.99 -17.32 3.04
N SER A 111 15.14 -16.63 3.21
CA SER A 111 15.95 -16.12 2.09
C SER A 111 17.46 -16.22 2.34
N SER A 112 17.90 -17.18 3.15
CA SER A 112 19.32 -17.48 3.43
C SER A 112 20.11 -16.27 3.96
N GLY A 113 19.47 -15.40 4.74
CA GLY A 113 20.05 -14.19 5.32
C GLY A 113 20.13 -12.99 4.36
N THR A 114 19.65 -13.12 3.14
CA THR A 114 19.60 -12.02 2.18
C THR A 114 18.31 -11.22 2.39
N PRO A 115 18.36 -9.89 2.53
CA PRO A 115 17.16 -9.07 2.50
C PRO A 115 16.41 -9.22 1.17
N ASP A 116 15.35 -9.99 1.19
CA ASP A 116 14.50 -10.34 0.04
C ASP A 116 13.03 -10.34 0.49
N ALA A 117 12.23 -9.48 -0.11
CA ALA A 117 10.80 -9.37 0.20
C ALA A 117 10.05 -10.70 0.03
N SER A 118 10.53 -11.61 -0.84
CA SER A 118 9.97 -12.96 -1.00
C SER A 118 10.02 -13.79 0.28
N ALA A 119 10.87 -13.44 1.26
CA ALA A 119 10.90 -14.11 2.56
C ALA A 119 9.56 -13.97 3.30
N TYR A 120 8.91 -12.79 3.20
CA TYR A 120 7.59 -12.58 3.79
C TYR A 120 6.57 -13.55 3.21
N ARG A 121 6.51 -13.63 1.88
CA ARG A 121 5.61 -14.54 1.17
C ARG A 121 5.88 -16.01 1.51
N ARG A 122 7.15 -16.43 1.58
CA ARG A 122 7.53 -17.81 1.92
C ARG A 122 7.10 -18.20 3.34
N TYR A 123 7.23 -17.28 4.29
CA TYR A 123 6.74 -17.50 5.66
C TYR A 123 5.21 -17.66 5.68
N LEU A 124 4.49 -16.78 4.98
CA LEU A 124 3.03 -16.85 4.88
C LEU A 124 2.58 -18.13 4.18
N LYS A 125 3.26 -18.52 3.07
CA LYS A 125 2.99 -19.77 2.37
C LYS A 125 3.22 -20.99 3.25
N MET A 126 4.25 -21.00 4.07
CA MET A 126 4.46 -22.07 5.03
C MET A 126 3.28 -22.23 6.01
N LEU A 127 2.74 -21.12 6.52
CA LEU A 127 1.54 -21.15 7.37
C LEU A 127 0.30 -21.63 6.58
N TYR A 128 0.15 -21.16 5.35
CA TYR A 128 -0.94 -21.54 4.43
C TYR A 128 -0.90 -23.04 4.12
N ASP A 129 0.24 -23.57 3.69
CA ASP A 129 0.41 -24.97 3.30
C ASP A 129 0.25 -25.94 4.49
N ARG A 130 0.50 -25.50 5.72
CA ARG A 130 0.34 -26.32 6.94
C ARG A 130 -1.08 -26.37 7.47
N ALA A 131 -1.97 -25.48 7.00
CA ALA A 131 -3.35 -25.46 7.46
C ALA A 131 -4.03 -26.82 7.22
N GLN A 132 -4.73 -27.31 8.24
CA GLN A 132 -5.45 -28.58 8.16
C GLN A 132 -6.94 -28.37 7.86
N THR A 133 -7.43 -27.19 8.16
CA THR A 133 -8.81 -26.75 7.94
C THR A 133 -8.83 -25.28 7.54
N ASP A 134 -9.95 -24.81 6.97
CA ASP A 134 -10.13 -23.40 6.63
C ASP A 134 -9.96 -22.47 7.85
N ALA A 135 -10.23 -22.95 9.06
CA ALA A 135 -10.04 -22.20 10.29
C ALA A 135 -8.56 -22.04 10.69
N ASP A 136 -7.66 -22.79 10.08
CA ASP A 136 -6.22 -22.69 10.31
C ASP A 136 -5.52 -21.78 9.29
N LEU A 137 -6.21 -21.41 8.21
CA LEU A 137 -5.63 -20.55 7.17
C LEU A 137 -5.30 -19.17 7.74
N PRO A 138 -4.14 -18.61 7.40
CA PRO A 138 -3.83 -17.23 7.72
C PRO A 138 -4.74 -16.29 6.91
N ARG A 139 -5.30 -15.29 7.58
CA ARG A 139 -6.32 -14.39 6.99
C ARG A 139 -5.83 -12.97 6.75
N TYR A 140 -4.88 -12.50 7.57
CA TYR A 140 -4.46 -11.10 7.58
C TYR A 140 -2.94 -10.98 7.60
N LEU A 141 -2.40 -10.13 6.72
CA LEU A 141 -1.03 -9.62 6.77
C LEU A 141 -1.06 -8.14 7.09
N LEU A 142 -0.32 -7.70 8.09
CA LEU A 142 -0.02 -6.30 8.32
C LEU A 142 1.49 -6.05 8.21
N LEU A 143 1.88 -5.26 7.24
CA LEU A 143 3.22 -4.71 7.12
C LEU A 143 3.30 -3.47 8.01
N PHE A 144 3.87 -3.63 9.22
CA PHE A 144 3.93 -2.57 10.22
C PHE A 144 5.25 -1.80 10.11
N GLY A 145 5.37 -1.03 9.06
CA GLY A 145 6.56 -0.25 8.72
C GLY A 145 6.44 0.41 7.36
N ASP A 146 7.18 1.48 7.19
CA ASP A 146 7.32 2.19 5.92
C ASP A 146 8.22 1.42 4.95
N CYS A 147 8.21 1.80 3.67
CA CYS A 147 9.09 1.25 2.64
C CYS A 147 9.54 2.35 1.67
N VAL A 148 10.47 2.01 0.81
CA VAL A 148 10.88 2.87 -0.31
C VAL A 148 11.10 2.03 -1.56
N TRP A 149 10.84 2.61 -2.74
CA TRP A 149 11.05 1.95 -4.03
C TRP A 149 12.51 1.54 -4.28
N ASP A 150 13.47 2.25 -3.70
CA ASP A 150 14.90 1.89 -3.74
C ASP A 150 15.26 1.03 -2.54
N ASN A 151 14.82 -0.20 -2.50
CA ASN A 151 15.09 -1.16 -1.42
C ASN A 151 16.58 -1.32 -1.09
N ARG A 152 17.49 -0.94 -1.98
CA ARG A 152 18.94 -1.02 -1.78
C ARG A 152 19.56 0.30 -1.32
N LEU A 153 18.78 1.38 -1.23
CA LEU A 153 19.20 2.72 -0.82
C LEU A 153 20.40 3.27 -1.61
N LEU A 154 20.41 3.04 -2.92
CA LEU A 154 21.51 3.44 -3.80
C LEU A 154 21.38 4.86 -4.33
N THR A 155 20.17 5.37 -4.43
CA THR A 155 19.91 6.69 -5.00
C THR A 155 20.19 7.82 -4.00
N SER A 156 20.37 9.03 -4.54
CA SER A 156 20.56 10.22 -3.71
C SER A 156 19.37 10.51 -2.80
N ALA A 157 18.17 10.11 -3.18
CA ALA A 157 16.95 10.30 -2.41
C ALA A 157 16.88 9.35 -1.20
N CYS A 158 17.36 8.11 -1.36
CA CYS A 158 17.19 7.05 -0.35
C CYS A 158 18.44 6.76 0.48
N LYS A 159 19.65 7.08 0.00
CA LYS A 159 20.94 6.69 0.61
C LYS A 159 21.17 7.17 2.06
N SER A 160 20.38 8.14 2.54
CA SER A 160 20.45 8.64 3.92
C SER A 160 19.49 7.91 4.86
N LEU A 161 18.61 7.06 4.34
CA LEU A 161 17.70 6.26 5.14
C LEU A 161 18.43 5.08 5.78
N ASN A 162 17.87 4.55 6.85
CA ASN A 162 18.37 3.34 7.49
C ASN A 162 17.55 2.13 7.01
N ALA A 163 18.20 1.18 6.33
CA ALA A 163 17.54 -0.02 5.82
C ALA A 163 16.87 -0.85 6.94
N ASP A 164 17.47 -0.88 8.15
CA ASP A 164 16.92 -1.64 9.27
C ASP A 164 15.61 -1.05 9.82
N ASP A 165 15.29 0.19 9.45
CA ASP A 165 14.06 0.88 9.86
C ASP A 165 12.92 0.76 8.84
N LEU A 166 13.16 0.12 7.71
CA LEU A 166 12.23 -0.03 6.60
C LEU A 166 11.84 -1.50 6.41
N LEU A 167 10.64 -1.72 5.88
CA LEU A 167 10.26 -3.00 5.30
C LEU A 167 10.52 -2.97 3.79
N LEU A 168 10.83 -4.11 3.22
CA LEU A 168 10.91 -4.22 1.77
C LEU A 168 9.50 -4.19 1.15
N CYS A 169 9.38 -3.63 -0.05
CA CYS A 169 8.19 -3.70 -0.87
C CYS A 169 8.43 -4.59 -2.10
N HIS A 170 7.35 -5.03 -2.72
CA HIS A 170 7.38 -5.70 -4.01
C HIS A 170 7.01 -4.70 -5.10
N GLU A 171 7.81 -4.69 -6.16
CA GLU A 171 7.62 -3.80 -7.31
C GLU A 171 7.53 -4.60 -8.61
N SER A 172 6.80 -4.05 -9.58
CA SER A 172 6.74 -4.64 -10.91
C SER A 172 8.09 -4.57 -11.62
N GLU A 173 8.33 -5.51 -12.54
CA GLU A 173 9.55 -5.52 -13.36
C GLU A 173 9.63 -4.34 -14.34
N ASN A 174 8.52 -3.68 -14.64
CA ASN A 174 8.43 -2.62 -15.64
C ASN A 174 8.54 -1.22 -15.02
N SER A 175 9.68 -0.91 -14.42
CA SER A 175 9.94 0.40 -13.78
C SER A 175 10.00 1.60 -14.75
N PHE A 176 9.93 1.38 -16.06
CA PHE A 176 9.99 2.47 -17.06
C PHE A 176 8.62 2.93 -17.56
N SER A 177 7.56 2.23 -17.23
CA SER A 177 6.20 2.57 -17.66
C SER A 177 5.45 3.28 -16.53
N GLN A 178 4.96 4.48 -16.78
CA GLN A 178 4.15 5.21 -15.81
C GLN A 178 2.78 4.57 -15.55
N THR A 179 2.33 3.70 -16.44
CA THR A 179 0.99 3.08 -16.38
C THR A 179 1.01 1.60 -16.02
N THR A 180 2.18 0.96 -16.03
CA THR A 180 2.33 -0.46 -15.73
C THR A 180 3.40 -0.74 -14.69
N CYS A 181 4.10 0.27 -14.18
CA CYS A 181 4.91 0.11 -12.98
C CYS A 181 4.03 0.30 -11.74
N TYR A 182 4.20 -0.56 -10.75
CA TYR A 182 3.44 -0.50 -9.50
C TYR A 182 4.25 -1.05 -8.33
N VAL A 183 3.88 -0.65 -7.14
CA VAL A 183 4.20 -1.33 -5.89
C VAL A 183 2.94 -2.07 -5.43
N ASP A 184 3.08 -3.34 -5.08
CA ASP A 184 1.95 -4.19 -4.69
C ASP A 184 2.29 -5.06 -3.48
N ASP A 185 1.80 -4.67 -2.31
CA ASP A 185 1.89 -5.50 -1.11
C ASP A 185 1.00 -6.77 -1.21
N GLY A 186 0.04 -6.81 -2.13
CA GLY A 186 -0.78 -7.98 -2.42
C GLY A 186 0.04 -9.18 -2.90
N PHE A 187 1.20 -8.96 -3.52
CA PHE A 187 2.12 -10.02 -3.92
C PHE A 187 2.44 -11.00 -2.78
N PHE A 188 2.55 -10.50 -1.54
CA PHE A 188 2.87 -11.35 -0.40
C PHE A 188 1.75 -12.31 0.00
N ALA A 189 0.53 -12.07 -0.48
CA ALA A 189 -0.66 -12.87 -0.20
C ALA A 189 -1.11 -13.77 -1.36
N LEU A 190 -0.27 -13.96 -2.37
CA LEU A 190 -0.47 -14.90 -3.48
C LEU A 190 0.16 -16.24 -3.07
N LEU A 191 -0.62 -17.11 -2.44
CA LEU A 191 -0.09 -18.27 -1.72
C LEU A 191 -0.37 -19.61 -2.40
N ASP A 192 -1.20 -19.66 -3.44
CA ASP A 192 -1.41 -20.88 -4.22
C ASP A 192 -0.16 -21.27 -5.02
N ASP A 193 -0.04 -22.55 -5.34
CA ASP A 193 1.08 -23.06 -6.12
C ASP A 193 1.07 -22.50 -7.55
N GLY A 194 2.17 -21.87 -7.95
CA GLY A 194 2.33 -21.30 -9.28
C GLY A 194 1.93 -19.83 -9.40
N GLU A 195 1.40 -19.24 -8.36
CA GLU A 195 1.10 -17.79 -8.32
C GLU A 195 2.34 -16.91 -8.15
N GLY A 196 2.17 -15.61 -8.41
CA GLY A 196 3.22 -14.58 -8.34
C GLY A 196 3.87 -14.27 -9.68
N LEU A 197 3.47 -14.97 -10.76
CA LEU A 197 3.95 -14.70 -12.12
C LEU A 197 3.06 -13.70 -12.88
N ASN A 198 1.77 -13.64 -12.53
CA ASN A 198 0.79 -12.75 -13.14
C ASN A 198 -0.08 -12.08 -12.06
N PRO A 199 0.54 -11.34 -11.12
CA PRO A 199 -0.11 -10.87 -9.91
C PRO A 199 -1.24 -9.87 -10.18
N ASP A 200 -1.21 -9.18 -11.31
CA ASP A 200 -2.16 -8.13 -11.71
C ASP A 200 -3.35 -8.64 -12.54
N THR A 201 -3.23 -9.80 -13.19
CA THR A 201 -4.21 -10.23 -14.18
C THR A 201 -4.83 -11.62 -13.94
N HIS A 202 -4.21 -12.47 -13.14
CA HIS A 202 -4.66 -13.87 -12.96
C HIS A 202 -4.66 -14.34 -11.52
N ASP A 203 -3.66 -13.93 -10.73
CA ASP A 203 -3.45 -14.48 -9.41
C ASP A 203 -4.38 -13.81 -8.39
N LYS A 204 -4.90 -14.57 -7.43
CA LYS A 204 -5.87 -14.11 -6.43
C LYS A 204 -5.25 -14.02 -5.04
N LEU A 205 -5.69 -13.06 -4.28
CA LEU A 205 -5.24 -12.91 -2.90
C LEU A 205 -5.88 -13.96 -2.00
N ASP A 206 -5.06 -14.72 -1.28
CA ASP A 206 -5.51 -15.68 -0.26
C ASP A 206 -5.68 -15.01 1.11
N MET A 207 -5.00 -13.89 1.34
CA MET A 207 -5.06 -13.12 2.57
C MET A 207 -5.40 -11.67 2.31
N ALA A 208 -6.01 -11.02 3.28
CA ALA A 208 -6.13 -9.57 3.32
C ALA A 208 -4.79 -8.94 3.69
N VAL A 209 -4.39 -7.89 2.98
CA VAL A 209 -3.11 -7.20 3.20
C VAL A 209 -3.33 -5.73 3.53
N GLY A 210 -2.62 -5.24 4.52
CA GLY A 210 -2.58 -3.82 4.87
C GLY A 210 -1.18 -3.39 5.28
N ARG A 211 -0.93 -2.08 5.20
CA ARG A 211 0.32 -1.47 5.65
C ARG A 211 0.04 -0.34 6.63
N PHE A 212 0.82 -0.31 7.71
CA PHE A 212 1.02 0.91 8.50
C PHE A 212 2.30 1.59 8.00
N PRO A 213 2.19 2.59 7.12
CA PRO A 213 3.33 3.25 6.51
C PRO A 213 3.99 4.20 7.52
N VAL A 214 4.65 3.64 8.53
CA VAL A 214 5.23 4.38 9.66
C VAL A 214 6.73 4.13 9.77
N TYR A 215 7.48 5.22 9.86
CA TYR A 215 8.92 5.20 10.03
C TYR A 215 9.35 5.56 11.47
N SER A 216 8.56 6.38 12.17
CA SER A 216 8.84 6.81 13.53
C SER A 216 7.95 6.13 14.57
N GLU A 217 8.44 6.01 15.81
CA GLU A 217 7.63 5.55 16.95
C GLU A 217 6.42 6.45 17.21
N ALA A 218 6.55 7.75 16.94
CA ALA A 218 5.46 8.72 17.15
C ALA A 218 4.31 8.47 16.18
N ASP A 219 4.61 8.24 14.90
CA ASP A 219 3.60 7.92 13.87
C ASP A 219 2.96 6.55 14.15
N ALA A 220 3.79 5.55 14.49
CA ALA A 220 3.30 4.23 14.87
C ALA A 220 2.34 4.31 16.07
N LYS A 221 2.71 5.08 17.10
CA LYS A 221 1.84 5.34 18.25
C LYS A 221 0.54 6.02 17.86
N ALA A 222 0.59 7.04 17.00
CA ALA A 222 -0.58 7.76 16.55
C ALA A 222 -1.57 6.83 15.81
N MET A 223 -1.07 6.00 14.88
CA MET A 223 -1.90 5.05 14.15
C MET A 223 -2.49 3.98 15.07
N VAL A 224 -1.70 3.41 15.98
CA VAL A 224 -2.18 2.41 16.94
C VAL A 224 -3.21 3.01 17.90
N ASP A 225 -2.96 4.20 18.44
CA ASP A 225 -3.91 4.90 19.32
C ASP A 225 -5.27 5.14 18.62
N LYS A 226 -5.24 5.58 17.35
CA LYS A 226 -6.45 5.77 16.54
C LYS A 226 -7.18 4.45 16.30
N THR A 227 -6.45 3.39 15.97
CA THR A 227 -7.00 2.06 15.73
C THR A 227 -7.66 1.50 16.99
N ILE A 228 -6.99 1.60 18.15
CA ILE A 228 -7.56 1.18 19.44
C ILE A 228 -8.82 1.99 19.75
N ALA A 229 -8.72 3.31 19.69
CA ALA A 229 -9.85 4.21 20.00
C ALA A 229 -11.05 3.94 19.08
N TYR A 230 -10.82 3.69 17.79
CA TYR A 230 -11.88 3.37 16.84
C TYR A 230 -12.52 2.00 17.11
N SER A 231 -11.70 0.96 17.31
CA SER A 231 -12.18 -0.42 17.53
C SER A 231 -12.91 -0.60 18.86
N THR A 232 -12.55 0.19 19.89
CA THR A 232 -13.17 0.13 21.21
C THR A 232 -14.21 1.21 21.44
N ASN A 233 -14.53 2.02 20.41
CA ASN A 233 -15.50 3.11 20.54
C ASN A 233 -16.93 2.58 20.73
N THR A 234 -17.50 2.91 21.87
CA THR A 234 -18.90 2.60 22.17
C THR A 234 -19.83 3.80 21.95
N GLN A 235 -19.29 4.94 21.52
CA GLN A 235 -20.05 6.17 21.30
C GLN A 235 -20.56 6.21 19.85
N GLY A 236 -21.81 5.83 19.65
CA GLY A 236 -22.49 5.97 18.38
C GLY A 236 -22.76 7.43 18.00
N GLY A 237 -23.01 7.66 16.71
CA GLY A 237 -23.38 8.98 16.20
C GLY A 237 -23.79 8.95 14.73
N ALA A 238 -24.42 10.03 14.27
CA ALA A 238 -24.89 10.16 12.89
C ALA A 238 -23.76 9.98 11.84
N TRP A 239 -22.50 10.22 12.24
CA TRP A 239 -21.33 10.03 11.38
C TRP A 239 -21.17 8.57 10.93
N GLN A 240 -21.51 7.59 11.78
CA GLN A 240 -21.45 6.16 11.45
C GLN A 240 -22.48 5.75 10.38
N ASN A 241 -23.50 6.58 10.17
CA ASN A 241 -24.53 6.36 9.15
C ASN A 241 -24.36 7.28 7.93
N THR A 242 -23.29 8.08 7.88
CA THR A 242 -23.06 9.05 6.80
C THR A 242 -21.99 8.53 5.85
N LEU A 243 -22.33 8.49 4.56
CA LEU A 243 -21.43 8.23 3.45
C LEU A 243 -21.33 9.49 2.58
N VAL A 244 -20.11 9.91 2.25
CA VAL A 244 -19.85 11.11 1.44
C VAL A 244 -19.23 10.69 0.13
N PHE A 245 -19.89 11.01 -0.99
CA PHE A 245 -19.43 10.75 -2.34
C PHE A 245 -19.02 12.05 -3.02
N MET A 246 -17.80 12.10 -3.55
CA MET A 246 -17.16 13.31 -4.05
C MET A 246 -16.65 13.09 -5.48
N GLY A 247 -17.00 13.97 -6.42
CA GLY A 247 -16.54 13.85 -7.81
C GLY A 247 -16.11 15.19 -8.41
N ASP A 248 -14.94 15.22 -9.06
CA ASP A 248 -14.49 16.39 -9.80
C ASP A 248 -15.07 16.46 -11.22
N ASP A 249 -15.02 17.66 -11.85
CA ASP A 249 -15.54 17.93 -13.19
C ASP A 249 -14.59 17.50 -14.32
N GLY A 250 -13.54 16.74 -13.98
CA GLY A 250 -12.56 16.24 -14.94
C GLY A 250 -13.15 15.25 -15.95
N ASN A 251 -12.45 15.05 -17.06
CA ASN A 251 -12.80 14.11 -18.13
C ASN A 251 -14.23 14.29 -18.66
N ASN A 252 -14.66 15.54 -18.89
CA ASN A 252 -16.02 15.89 -19.31
C ASN A 252 -17.09 15.36 -18.31
N ASN A 253 -16.88 15.61 -17.04
CA ASN A 253 -17.75 15.20 -15.93
C ASN A 253 -17.88 13.67 -15.77
N LEU A 254 -16.95 12.90 -16.31
CA LEU A 254 -16.98 11.43 -16.19
C LEU A 254 -16.89 11.01 -14.73
N HIS A 255 -15.97 11.60 -13.97
CA HIS A 255 -15.76 11.27 -12.57
C HIS A 255 -17.02 11.50 -11.73
N MET A 256 -17.68 12.65 -11.92
CA MET A 256 -18.94 12.94 -11.21
C MET A 256 -20.06 11.97 -11.59
N ARG A 257 -20.13 11.54 -12.86
CA ARG A 257 -21.14 10.53 -13.28
C ARG A 257 -20.86 9.19 -12.63
N ASP A 258 -19.62 8.73 -12.68
CA ASP A 258 -19.21 7.45 -12.10
C ASP A 258 -19.45 7.44 -10.59
N GLU A 259 -19.12 8.54 -9.92
CA GLU A 259 -19.32 8.68 -8.47
C GLU A 259 -20.81 8.79 -8.11
N ASN A 260 -21.60 9.48 -8.92
CA ASN A 260 -23.04 9.52 -8.74
C ASN A 260 -23.69 8.13 -8.92
N GLU A 261 -23.28 7.37 -9.94
CA GLU A 261 -23.75 6.00 -10.16
C GLU A 261 -23.38 5.10 -8.98
N THR A 262 -22.17 5.25 -8.43
CA THR A 262 -21.71 4.53 -7.24
C THR A 262 -22.55 4.88 -6.02
N ALA A 263 -22.81 6.16 -5.78
CA ALA A 263 -23.67 6.63 -4.69
C ALA A 263 -25.12 6.09 -4.82
N GLU A 264 -25.71 6.10 -6.02
CA GLU A 264 -27.04 5.54 -6.24
C GLU A 264 -27.10 4.03 -6.05
N MET A 265 -26.05 3.31 -6.51
CA MET A 265 -25.92 1.87 -6.29
C MET A 265 -25.90 1.55 -4.79
N ILE A 266 -25.08 2.26 -4.02
CA ILE A 266 -24.97 2.04 -2.56
C ILE A 266 -26.28 2.42 -1.86
N ASN A 267 -26.92 3.52 -2.26
CA ASN A 267 -28.21 3.91 -1.71
C ASN A 267 -29.32 2.84 -1.96
N ALA A 268 -29.28 2.20 -3.11
CA ALA A 268 -30.22 1.12 -3.43
C ALA A 268 -29.95 -0.15 -2.61
N LEU A 269 -28.67 -0.50 -2.39
CA LEU A 269 -28.27 -1.68 -1.63
C LEU A 269 -28.46 -1.48 -0.11
N HIS A 270 -28.22 -0.27 0.38
CA HIS A 270 -28.16 0.07 1.79
C HIS A 270 -28.94 1.37 2.10
N PRO A 271 -30.29 1.37 1.97
CA PRO A 271 -31.11 2.59 2.07
C PRO A 271 -31.14 3.21 3.48
N GLY A 272 -30.51 2.57 4.45
CA GLY A 272 -30.39 3.09 5.82
C GLY A 272 -29.29 4.13 6.01
N PHE A 273 -28.37 4.29 5.06
CA PHE A 273 -27.31 5.29 5.14
C PHE A 273 -27.77 6.67 4.66
N ILE A 274 -27.16 7.69 5.23
CA ILE A 274 -27.29 9.08 4.80
C ILE A 274 -26.25 9.33 3.71
N ILE A 275 -26.71 9.41 2.47
CA ILE A 275 -25.84 9.69 1.31
C ILE A 275 -25.69 11.20 1.13
N LYS A 276 -24.46 11.69 1.20
CA LYS A 276 -24.11 13.07 0.87
C LYS A 276 -23.27 13.08 -0.42
N LYS A 277 -23.66 13.91 -1.38
CA LYS A 277 -22.95 14.08 -2.65
C LYS A 277 -22.35 15.46 -2.74
N VAL A 278 -21.06 15.54 -3.09
CA VAL A 278 -20.33 16.77 -3.35
C VAL A 278 -19.78 16.67 -4.77
N MET A 279 -20.54 17.17 -5.74
CA MET A 279 -20.18 17.17 -7.16
C MET A 279 -19.75 18.60 -7.54
N TRP A 280 -18.57 18.75 -8.16
CA TRP A 280 -17.97 20.07 -8.36
C TRP A 280 -18.86 21.01 -9.17
N ASP A 281 -19.61 20.52 -10.16
CA ASP A 281 -20.49 21.31 -11.02
C ASP A 281 -21.71 21.92 -10.30
N ALA A 282 -22.06 21.41 -9.11
CA ALA A 282 -23.09 22.02 -8.27
C ALA A 282 -22.63 23.30 -7.55
N TYR A 283 -21.35 23.64 -7.67
CA TYR A 283 -20.72 24.78 -6.99
C TYR A 283 -20.17 25.78 -7.99
N LYS A 284 -20.03 27.04 -7.54
CA LYS A 284 -19.46 28.09 -8.36
C LYS A 284 -17.96 27.89 -8.58
N ARG A 285 -17.54 27.72 -9.84
CA ARG A 285 -16.14 27.72 -10.22
C ARG A 285 -15.62 29.16 -10.28
N GLU A 286 -14.50 29.40 -9.65
CA GLU A 286 -13.73 30.63 -9.76
C GLU A 286 -12.52 30.40 -10.65
N THR A 287 -12.27 31.34 -11.58
CA THR A 287 -11.14 31.30 -12.51
C THR A 287 -10.20 32.47 -12.22
N SER A 288 -8.93 32.19 -12.08
CA SER A 288 -7.89 33.19 -11.84
C SER A 288 -6.66 32.93 -12.72
N ALA A 289 -5.67 33.84 -12.65
CA ALA A 289 -4.40 33.64 -13.34
C ALA A 289 -3.63 32.38 -12.87
N THR A 290 -3.93 31.89 -11.67
CA THR A 290 -3.31 30.69 -11.06
C THR A 290 -4.10 29.42 -11.31
N GLY A 291 -5.21 29.46 -12.04
CA GLY A 291 -6.06 28.32 -12.39
C GLY A 291 -7.50 28.44 -11.89
N ASN A 292 -8.20 27.33 -12.00
CA ASN A 292 -9.56 27.18 -11.50
C ASN A 292 -9.58 26.73 -10.05
N ALA A 293 -10.63 27.09 -9.33
CA ALA A 293 -10.86 26.67 -7.95
C ALA A 293 -12.37 26.55 -7.67
N TYR A 294 -12.72 25.73 -6.69
CA TYR A 294 -14.06 25.62 -6.13
C TYR A 294 -14.03 25.89 -4.62
N PRO A 295 -13.99 27.17 -4.18
CA PRO A 295 -13.83 27.50 -2.74
C PRO A 295 -14.93 26.94 -1.86
N ASP A 296 -16.15 26.85 -2.39
CA ASP A 296 -17.29 26.29 -1.65
C ASP A 296 -17.21 24.76 -1.52
N VAL A 297 -16.67 24.05 -2.53
CA VAL A 297 -16.32 22.63 -2.42
C VAL A 297 -15.31 22.43 -1.31
N THR A 298 -14.18 23.15 -1.34
CA THR A 298 -13.13 23.07 -0.32
C THR A 298 -13.70 23.26 1.08
N ARG A 299 -14.54 24.30 1.28
CA ARG A 299 -15.18 24.58 2.56
C ARG A 299 -16.10 23.43 2.98
N THR A 300 -16.93 22.92 2.09
CA THR A 300 -17.86 21.82 2.34
C THR A 300 -17.12 20.54 2.73
N LEU A 301 -16.06 20.17 1.99
CA LEU A 301 -15.26 18.99 2.30
C LEU A 301 -14.60 19.08 3.68
N LYS A 302 -14.01 20.23 4.02
CA LYS A 302 -13.43 20.46 5.35
C LYS A 302 -14.47 20.39 6.46
N GLN A 303 -15.67 20.88 6.22
CA GLN A 303 -16.79 20.77 7.19
C GLN A 303 -17.24 19.31 7.36
N LEU A 304 -17.40 18.55 6.28
CA LEU A 304 -17.78 17.14 6.33
C LEU A 304 -16.70 16.30 7.03
N GLN A 305 -15.44 16.53 6.71
CA GLN A 305 -14.31 15.90 7.39
C GLN A 305 -14.31 16.18 8.89
N GLN A 306 -14.57 17.44 9.31
CA GLN A 306 -14.60 17.80 10.72
C GLN A 306 -15.82 17.21 11.45
N GLN A 307 -16.96 17.09 10.80
CA GLN A 307 -18.16 16.44 11.35
C GLN A 307 -17.98 14.92 11.50
N GLY A 308 -17.18 14.33 10.60
CA GLY A 308 -16.97 12.91 10.46
C GLY A 308 -18.01 12.24 9.55
N ALA A 309 -17.62 11.14 8.98
CA ALA A 309 -18.41 10.22 8.17
C ALA A 309 -17.89 8.79 8.39
N LEU A 310 -18.67 7.78 8.05
CA LEU A 310 -18.20 6.40 8.03
C LEU A 310 -17.20 6.21 6.86
N ILE A 311 -17.60 6.71 5.68
CA ILE A 311 -16.79 6.65 4.47
C ILE A 311 -16.78 8.03 3.81
N MET A 312 -15.60 8.43 3.31
CA MET A 312 -15.42 9.54 2.39
C MET A 312 -14.79 8.98 1.10
N ASP A 313 -15.59 8.94 0.05
CA ASP A 313 -15.23 8.37 -1.25
C ASP A 313 -15.05 9.46 -2.29
N TYR A 314 -13.96 9.41 -3.05
CA TYR A 314 -13.62 10.42 -4.07
C TYR A 314 -13.25 9.76 -5.39
N ALA A 315 -13.92 10.16 -6.45
CA ALA A 315 -13.52 9.85 -7.84
C ALA A 315 -13.09 11.13 -8.57
N GLY A 316 -11.88 11.11 -9.12
CA GLY A 316 -11.36 12.30 -9.78
C GLY A 316 -9.89 12.30 -10.08
N HIS A 317 -9.39 13.44 -10.51
CA HIS A 317 -7.95 13.65 -10.64
C HIS A 317 -7.26 13.81 -9.30
N GLY A 318 -6.02 13.34 -9.21
CA GLY A 318 -5.23 13.48 -8.00
C GLY A 318 -3.74 13.31 -8.24
N LYS A 319 -3.00 13.57 -7.21
CA LYS A 319 -1.58 13.26 -7.06
C LYS A 319 -1.22 13.27 -5.57
N ALA A 320 -0.02 12.86 -5.24
CA ALA A 320 0.43 12.73 -3.86
C ALA A 320 0.06 13.90 -2.93
N THR A 321 0.00 15.13 -3.45
CA THR A 321 -0.16 16.35 -2.62
C THR A 321 -1.48 17.09 -2.80
N GLN A 322 -2.36 16.63 -3.69
CA GLN A 322 -3.64 17.32 -3.94
C GLN A 322 -4.74 16.39 -4.44
N ILE A 323 -5.96 16.71 -4.06
CA ILE A 323 -7.23 16.20 -4.55
C ILE A 323 -7.75 17.19 -5.59
N SER A 324 -8.04 16.72 -6.79
CA SER A 324 -8.45 17.41 -8.02
C SER A 324 -7.41 18.39 -8.58
N HIS A 325 -7.58 18.75 -9.85
CA HIS A 325 -6.77 19.78 -10.51
C HIS A 325 -6.97 21.17 -9.86
N GLU A 326 -8.14 21.43 -9.31
CA GLU A 326 -8.56 22.66 -8.67
C GLU A 326 -8.08 22.74 -7.21
N ASN A 327 -7.33 21.75 -6.73
CA ASN A 327 -6.81 21.69 -5.37
C ASN A 327 -7.90 21.81 -4.30
N ALA A 328 -8.98 21.04 -4.45
CA ALA A 328 -10.09 21.06 -3.50
C ALA A 328 -9.66 20.72 -2.06
N LEU A 329 -8.74 19.76 -1.90
CA LEU A 329 -7.96 19.51 -0.68
C LEU A 329 -6.49 19.33 -1.03
N ARG A 330 -5.62 19.65 -0.11
CA ARG A 330 -4.16 19.53 -0.24
C ARG A 330 -3.56 18.74 0.92
N LEU A 331 -2.36 18.25 0.76
CA LEU A 331 -1.60 17.57 1.80
C LEU A 331 -1.62 18.33 3.14
N ASN A 332 -1.43 19.67 3.09
CA ASN A 332 -1.48 20.51 4.28
C ASN A 332 -2.84 20.49 5.01
N ASP A 333 -3.94 20.23 4.32
CA ASP A 333 -5.24 20.07 4.97
C ASP A 333 -5.28 18.81 5.80
N PHE A 334 -4.76 17.70 5.26
CA PHE A 334 -4.67 16.41 5.97
C PHE A 334 -3.73 16.48 7.18
N ASN A 335 -2.67 17.29 7.11
CA ASN A 335 -1.78 17.56 8.25
C ASN A 335 -2.52 18.28 9.40
N ASN A 336 -3.53 19.09 9.06
CA ASN A 336 -4.20 19.97 10.01
C ASN A 336 -5.62 19.54 10.41
N PHE A 337 -6.13 18.45 9.90
CA PHE A 337 -7.42 17.93 10.34
C PHE A 337 -7.38 17.53 11.82
N THR A 338 -8.49 17.84 12.53
CA THR A 338 -8.64 17.60 13.98
C THR A 338 -9.94 16.85 14.31
N ASN A 339 -10.52 16.19 13.33
CA ASN A 339 -11.74 15.42 13.50
C ASN A 339 -11.51 14.21 14.41
N THR A 340 -12.43 13.98 15.34
CA THR A 340 -12.41 12.81 16.24
C THR A 340 -13.15 11.60 15.65
N ASN A 341 -14.14 11.86 14.80
CA ASN A 341 -14.86 10.83 14.05
C ASN A 341 -14.07 10.55 12.76
N LEU A 342 -13.35 9.44 12.74
CA LEU A 342 -12.39 9.14 11.69
C LEU A 342 -13.04 8.34 10.55
N PRO A 343 -13.10 8.86 9.32
CA PRO A 343 -13.63 8.12 8.19
C PRO A 343 -12.64 7.05 7.68
N LEU A 344 -13.18 6.05 6.99
CA LEU A 344 -12.45 5.36 5.94
C LEU A 344 -12.43 6.28 4.71
N TRP A 345 -11.24 6.68 4.26
CA TRP A 345 -11.08 7.35 2.99
C TRP A 345 -10.87 6.35 1.85
N ILE A 346 -11.59 6.56 0.75
CA ILE A 346 -11.44 5.82 -0.51
C ILE A 346 -11.16 6.84 -1.60
N THR A 347 -10.20 6.56 -2.48
CA THR A 347 -9.87 7.44 -3.59
C THR A 347 -9.69 6.64 -4.89
N ALA A 348 -10.65 6.77 -5.79
CA ALA A 348 -10.55 6.36 -7.18
C ALA A 348 -9.83 7.44 -8.01
N SER A 349 -8.54 7.61 -7.76
CA SER A 349 -7.72 8.73 -8.27
C SER A 349 -6.26 8.31 -8.40
N CYS A 350 -5.46 9.00 -9.23
CA CYS A 350 -4.07 8.66 -9.46
C CYS A 350 -3.16 9.07 -8.29
N ASP A 351 -2.12 8.28 -8.00
CA ASP A 351 -0.93 8.62 -7.19
C ASP A 351 -1.19 9.21 -5.79
N ILE A 352 -2.35 9.01 -5.21
CA ILE A 352 -2.73 9.62 -3.91
C ILE A 352 -1.97 9.00 -2.74
N MET A 353 -1.61 7.72 -2.85
CA MET A 353 -0.96 6.97 -1.78
C MET A 353 0.23 6.15 -2.30
N ALA A 354 1.18 6.81 -2.93
CA ALA A 354 2.46 6.22 -3.35
C ALA A 354 3.35 5.99 -2.13
N PHE A 355 3.02 4.99 -1.30
CA PHE A 355 3.66 4.73 -0.01
C PHE A 355 5.11 4.24 -0.10
N ASP A 356 5.60 3.91 -1.28
CA ASP A 356 7.01 3.59 -1.55
C ASP A 356 7.85 4.83 -1.93
N GLY A 357 7.23 6.02 -1.93
CA GLY A 357 7.90 7.29 -2.20
C GLY A 357 8.74 7.81 -1.04
N THR A 358 9.62 8.77 -1.32
CA THR A 358 10.38 9.50 -0.29
C THR A 358 9.71 10.83 0.10
N GLU A 359 8.64 11.20 -0.58
CA GLU A 359 7.85 12.41 -0.33
C GLU A 359 6.54 12.06 0.35
N GLU A 360 6.12 12.88 1.31
CA GLU A 360 4.83 12.72 1.97
C GLU A 360 3.67 12.78 0.96
N ASN A 361 2.68 11.94 1.15
CA ASN A 361 1.46 11.92 0.36
C ASN A 361 0.21 12.01 1.23
N ILE A 362 -0.92 12.31 0.60
CA ILE A 362 -2.20 12.49 1.27
C ILE A 362 -2.64 11.24 2.01
N GLY A 363 -2.51 10.05 1.38
CA GLY A 363 -2.96 8.80 1.99
C GLY A 363 -2.22 8.48 3.29
N GLU A 364 -0.90 8.59 3.28
CA GLU A 364 -0.07 8.38 4.47
C GLU A 364 -0.37 9.42 5.55
N GLN A 365 -0.44 10.70 5.16
CA GLN A 365 -0.70 11.76 6.13
C GLN A 365 -2.09 11.68 6.75
N ALA A 366 -3.10 11.23 5.99
CA ALA A 366 -4.44 11.00 6.52
C ALA A 366 -4.45 10.01 7.68
N VAL A 367 -3.66 8.93 7.58
CA VAL A 367 -3.59 7.90 8.62
C VAL A 367 -2.58 8.22 9.72
N ARG A 368 -1.47 8.91 9.42
CA ARG A 368 -0.43 9.29 10.41
C ARG A 368 -0.82 10.46 11.30
N ASN A 369 -1.73 11.36 10.86
CA ASN A 369 -2.13 12.53 11.65
C ASN A 369 -2.70 12.12 13.00
N ALA A 370 -1.97 12.44 14.08
CA ALA A 370 -2.34 12.07 15.45
C ALA A 370 -3.59 12.80 15.99
N LYS A 371 -4.01 13.91 15.35
CA LYS A 371 -5.11 14.76 15.82
C LYS A 371 -6.42 14.51 15.08
N GLY A 372 -6.38 13.79 13.96
CA GLY A 372 -7.54 13.58 13.11
C GLY A 372 -7.19 12.80 11.83
N GLY A 373 -7.75 13.20 10.70
CA GLY A 373 -7.54 12.54 9.41
C GLY A 373 -8.47 11.34 9.23
N ALA A 374 -7.92 10.16 8.99
CA ALA A 374 -8.65 8.93 8.69
C ALA A 374 -8.23 7.78 9.61
N VAL A 375 -9.13 6.79 9.80
CA VAL A 375 -8.78 5.52 10.46
C VAL A 375 -8.08 4.58 9.51
N ALA A 376 -8.45 4.62 8.22
CA ALA A 376 -7.85 3.86 7.15
C ALA A 376 -7.97 4.63 5.83
N PHE A 377 -7.13 4.28 4.87
CA PHE A 377 -7.11 4.87 3.55
C PHE A 377 -6.97 3.79 2.48
N PHE A 378 -7.86 3.78 1.50
CA PHE A 378 -7.79 2.92 0.33
C PHE A 378 -7.56 3.81 -0.88
N GLY A 379 -6.37 3.75 -1.45
CA GLY A 379 -5.94 4.63 -2.54
C GLY A 379 -4.96 3.96 -3.48
N THR A 380 -4.64 4.64 -4.56
CA THR A 380 -3.77 4.13 -5.61
C THR A 380 -2.33 4.56 -5.40
N THR A 381 -1.40 3.71 -5.79
CA THR A 381 0.05 3.92 -5.65
C THR A 381 0.67 4.52 -6.92
N ARG A 382 -0.03 4.46 -8.04
CA ARG A 382 0.43 4.94 -9.37
C ARG A 382 -0.71 5.54 -10.17
N THR A 383 -0.39 5.99 -11.38
CA THR A 383 -1.37 6.39 -12.40
C THR A 383 -2.24 5.21 -12.79
N VAL A 384 -3.55 5.43 -12.83
CA VAL A 384 -4.56 4.40 -13.06
C VAL A 384 -5.55 4.79 -14.16
N PHE A 385 -6.22 3.78 -14.73
CA PHE A 385 -7.26 4.00 -15.72
C PHE A 385 -8.62 4.20 -15.04
N THR A 386 -9.38 5.18 -15.49
CA THR A 386 -10.67 5.59 -14.91
C THR A 386 -11.69 4.44 -14.83
N ASN A 387 -11.74 3.57 -15.86
CA ASN A 387 -12.65 2.43 -15.89
C ASN A 387 -12.32 1.40 -14.78
N TYR A 388 -11.05 1.09 -14.57
CA TYR A 388 -10.65 0.16 -13.50
C TYR A 388 -10.84 0.78 -12.12
N ASN A 389 -10.58 2.08 -11.97
CA ASN A 389 -10.90 2.80 -10.74
C ASN A 389 -12.37 2.69 -10.34
N LYS A 390 -13.28 2.85 -11.30
CA LYS A 390 -14.71 2.67 -11.04
C LYS A 390 -15.03 1.24 -10.57
N VAL A 391 -14.48 0.25 -11.26
CA VAL A 391 -14.74 -1.17 -10.94
C VAL A 391 -14.28 -1.51 -9.52
N ILE A 392 -13.02 -1.17 -9.18
CA ILE A 392 -12.48 -1.47 -7.84
C ILE A 392 -13.21 -0.68 -6.74
N ASN A 393 -13.53 0.58 -6.98
CA ASN A 393 -14.27 1.41 -6.03
C ASN A 393 -15.65 0.82 -5.70
N GLN A 394 -16.42 0.49 -6.73
CA GLN A 394 -17.75 -0.12 -6.56
C GLN A 394 -17.66 -1.50 -5.90
N ALA A 395 -16.68 -2.33 -6.26
CA ALA A 395 -16.47 -3.63 -5.64
C ALA A 395 -16.11 -3.48 -4.15
N TYR A 396 -15.18 -2.58 -3.83
CA TYR A 396 -14.77 -2.37 -2.45
C TYR A 396 -15.91 -1.86 -1.57
N LEU A 397 -16.67 -0.87 -2.03
CA LEU A 397 -17.84 -0.34 -1.32
C LEU A 397 -18.92 -1.40 -1.08
N LYS A 398 -19.19 -2.26 -2.07
CA LYS A 398 -20.14 -3.37 -1.90
C LYS A 398 -19.68 -4.31 -0.80
N HIS A 399 -18.40 -4.67 -0.80
CA HIS A 399 -17.87 -5.63 0.18
C HIS A 399 -17.76 -5.02 1.58
N VAL A 400 -17.22 -3.79 1.71
CA VAL A 400 -16.99 -3.18 3.03
C VAL A 400 -18.29 -2.84 3.77
N LEU A 401 -19.39 -2.67 3.05
CA LEU A 401 -20.73 -2.44 3.61
C LEU A 401 -21.57 -3.73 3.72
N SER A 402 -21.00 -4.88 3.36
CA SER A 402 -21.70 -6.17 3.46
C SER A 402 -21.44 -6.86 4.80
N THR A 403 -22.17 -7.95 5.03
CA THR A 403 -22.01 -8.80 6.19
C THR A 403 -21.88 -10.28 5.78
N ASP A 404 -21.11 -11.05 6.56
CA ASP A 404 -21.07 -12.51 6.46
C ASP A 404 -21.81 -13.09 7.68
N ASN A 405 -22.86 -13.87 7.43
CA ASN A 405 -23.68 -14.46 8.50
C ASN A 405 -24.20 -13.40 9.53
N GLY A 406 -24.40 -12.17 9.09
CA GLY A 406 -24.86 -11.06 9.93
C GLY A 406 -23.73 -10.26 10.61
N GLU A 407 -22.49 -10.70 10.53
CA GLU A 407 -21.33 -9.99 11.08
C GLU A 407 -20.66 -9.12 10.01
N PRO A 408 -20.24 -7.88 10.37
CA PRO A 408 -19.55 -7.00 9.43
C PRO A 408 -18.24 -7.61 8.88
N ILE A 409 -17.97 -7.35 7.63
CA ILE A 409 -16.70 -7.73 6.99
C ILE A 409 -15.62 -6.71 7.35
N SER A 410 -14.40 -7.17 7.67
CA SER A 410 -13.28 -6.27 7.92
C SER A 410 -12.87 -5.49 6.66
N ILE A 411 -12.31 -4.29 6.84
CA ILE A 411 -11.83 -3.46 5.72
C ILE A 411 -10.79 -4.18 4.86
N GLY A 412 -9.93 -4.99 5.47
CA GLY A 412 -8.94 -5.80 4.77
C GLY A 412 -9.56 -6.93 3.94
N GLU A 413 -10.52 -7.67 4.53
CA GLU A 413 -11.24 -8.72 3.79
C GLU A 413 -12.07 -8.15 2.64
N ALA A 414 -12.68 -6.99 2.83
CA ALA A 414 -13.37 -6.29 1.76
C ALA A 414 -12.43 -5.93 0.60
N GLN A 415 -11.21 -5.48 0.90
CA GLN A 415 -10.17 -5.18 -0.09
C GLN A 415 -9.74 -6.45 -0.84
N ARG A 416 -9.47 -7.56 -0.13
CA ARG A 416 -9.14 -8.85 -0.74
C ARG A 416 -10.22 -9.28 -1.73
N ARG A 417 -11.47 -9.26 -1.30
CA ARG A 417 -12.63 -9.65 -2.15
C ARG A 417 -12.78 -8.73 -3.36
N ALA A 418 -12.62 -7.42 -3.19
CA ALA A 418 -12.73 -6.47 -4.29
C ALA A 418 -11.64 -6.69 -5.35
N LYS A 419 -10.40 -6.89 -4.93
CA LYS A 419 -9.29 -7.19 -5.85
C LYS A 419 -9.48 -8.54 -6.57
N ASN A 420 -9.91 -9.58 -5.86
CA ASN A 420 -10.19 -10.88 -6.46
C ASN A 420 -11.35 -10.80 -7.45
N GLN A 421 -12.39 -10.01 -7.13
CA GLN A 421 -13.50 -9.78 -8.05
C GLN A 421 -13.03 -9.11 -9.35
N MET A 422 -12.08 -8.16 -9.30
CA MET A 422 -11.53 -7.56 -10.52
C MET A 422 -10.91 -8.62 -11.44
N ILE A 423 -10.13 -9.54 -10.88
CA ILE A 423 -9.53 -10.63 -11.66
C ILE A 423 -10.63 -11.52 -12.27
N GLU A 424 -11.68 -11.86 -11.51
CA GLU A 424 -12.81 -12.65 -12.00
C GLU A 424 -13.58 -11.95 -13.12
N ASP A 425 -13.71 -10.64 -13.04
CA ASP A 425 -14.37 -9.81 -14.04
C ASP A 425 -13.46 -9.50 -15.26
N GLY A 426 -12.22 -9.98 -15.27
CA GLY A 426 -11.23 -9.79 -16.33
C GLY A 426 -10.66 -8.38 -16.40
N ALA A 427 -10.58 -7.71 -15.26
CA ALA A 427 -9.92 -6.42 -15.10
C ALA A 427 -8.58 -6.59 -14.35
N ASP A 428 -7.64 -5.68 -14.58
CA ASP A 428 -6.39 -5.62 -13.82
C ASP A 428 -6.66 -5.04 -12.41
N ARG A 429 -6.05 -5.61 -11.38
CA ARG A 429 -6.24 -5.16 -10.00
C ARG A 429 -5.20 -4.12 -9.56
#